data_160f0a48fc62ea90891abd45ff137bb3
#
_entry.id   160f0a48fc62ea90891abd45ff137bb3
#
_cell.length_a   1.000
_cell.length_b   1.000
_cell.length_c   1.000
_cell.angle_alpha   90.00
_cell.angle_beta   90.00
_cell.angle_gamma   90.00
#
_symmetry.space_group_name_H-M   'P 1'
#
loop_
_entity.id
_entity.type
_entity.pdbx_description
1 polymer ?
#
loop_
_entity_poly.entity_id
_entity_poly.type
_entity_poly.pdbx_seq_one_letter_code
_entity_poly.pdbx_strand_id
1 'polypeptide(L)'
;MSHATTSHRLALLGLACTAALLSGCGSLRDIDYKWCEPEVASVKPVVTTEKISLKADALFAFDRSGSADMLPAGRAELDALAQSLTSGYARIDSMTLVGHTDRLASARYNHPPSAARAQTVKAYLQQRGVQAPMTTSGRGKSEPVTTNCKGDRPTTALKACLQPDRRVDVQITGVRK
;
A
#
# COMPACT_ATOMS: atom_id res chain seq x y z
N MET A 1 16.30 -67.54 -30.97
CA MET A 1 15.79 -68.10 -32.27
C MET A 1 15.61 -66.91 -33.13
N SER A 2 16.52 -66.83 -34.04
CA SER A 2 16.47 -66.71 -35.51
C SER A 2 16.19 -65.29 -35.98
N HIS A 3 17.26 -64.62 -36.43
CA HIS A 3 17.78 -64.49 -37.84
C HIS A 3 16.75 -63.78 -38.74
N ALA A 4 17.08 -62.80 -39.58
CA ALA A 4 18.15 -62.59 -40.55
C ALA A 4 18.08 -61.12 -41.00
N THR A 5 19.13 -60.39 -41.12
CA THR A 5 20.03 -60.13 -42.26
C THR A 5 19.38 -59.89 -43.61
N THR A 6 19.73 -58.81 -44.27
CA THR A 6 20.22 -58.69 -45.65
C THR A 6 19.91 -57.28 -46.15
N SER A 7 20.80 -56.40 -46.37
CA SER A 7 21.89 -56.32 -47.40
C SER A 7 21.58 -55.37 -48.57
N HIS A 8 22.42 -54.36 -48.72
CA HIS A 8 22.94 -53.75 -49.93
C HIS A 8 22.00 -53.15 -51.00
N ARG A 9 22.16 -51.92 -51.35
CA ARG A 9 22.81 -51.53 -52.63
C ARG A 9 23.28 -50.07 -52.62
N LEU A 10 24.57 -49.94 -52.93
CA LEU A 10 25.22 -48.72 -53.41
C LEU A 10 24.59 -48.31 -54.73
N ALA A 11 24.47 -47.01 -54.91
CA ALA A 11 24.55 -46.39 -56.24
C ALA A 11 25.27 -45.05 -56.12
N LEU A 12 26.53 -45.07 -56.54
CA LEU A 12 27.35 -43.93 -56.86
C LEU A 12 26.92 -43.38 -58.22
N LEU A 13 26.86 -42.07 -58.39
CA LEU A 13 27.00 -41.23 -59.60
C LEU A 13 26.56 -39.81 -59.16
N GLY A 14 27.25 -38.78 -59.35
CA GLY A 14 28.33 -38.38 -60.18
C GLY A 14 28.47 -36.85 -60.06
N LEU A 15 29.62 -36.45 -59.88
CA LEU A 15 30.36 -35.21 -60.10
C LEU A 15 29.64 -34.12 -60.91
N ALA A 16 29.49 -32.90 -60.34
CA ALA A 16 29.63 -31.65 -61.07
C ALA A 16 30.03 -30.53 -60.15
N CYS A 17 31.31 -30.17 -60.14
CA CYS A 17 31.86 -28.93 -59.65
C CYS A 17 31.32 -27.76 -60.46
N THR A 18 30.78 -26.77 -59.81
CA THR A 18 30.88 -25.40 -60.30
C THR A 18 31.24 -24.48 -59.11
N ALA A 19 32.49 -24.14 -59.04
CA ALA A 19 33.00 -23.09 -58.20
C ALA A 19 32.44 -21.74 -58.68
N ALA A 20 31.57 -21.14 -57.95
CA ALA A 20 31.24 -19.74 -58.07
C ALA A 20 31.87 -19.03 -56.84
N LEU A 21 33.06 -18.53 -57.08
CA LEU A 21 33.68 -17.55 -56.20
C LEU A 21 32.89 -16.25 -56.31
N LEU A 22 32.08 -15.96 -55.35
CA LEU A 22 31.57 -14.61 -55.10
C LEU A 22 32.17 -14.13 -53.81
N SER A 23 33.20 -13.35 -53.96
CA SER A 23 33.77 -12.42 -53.01
C SER A 23 32.68 -11.45 -52.55
N GLY A 24 32.02 -11.78 -51.51
CA GLY A 24 31.15 -10.88 -50.73
C GLY A 24 31.79 -10.65 -49.38
N CYS A 25 32.88 -9.87 -49.31
CA CYS A 25 33.30 -9.26 -48.07
C CYS A 25 32.24 -8.22 -47.66
N GLY A 26 31.09 -8.66 -47.24
CA GLY A 26 30.17 -7.84 -46.45
C GLY A 26 30.76 -7.74 -45.06
N SER A 27 31.17 -6.55 -44.70
CA SER A 27 31.59 -6.21 -43.34
C SER A 27 30.49 -6.61 -42.35
N LEU A 28 30.74 -7.61 -41.53
CA LEU A 28 29.89 -8.02 -40.41
C LEU A 28 29.86 -7.00 -39.25
N ARG A 29 30.24 -5.73 -39.58
CA ARG A 29 30.28 -4.66 -38.55
C ARG A 29 28.96 -3.93 -38.32
N ASP A 30 27.94 -4.18 -39.14
CA ASP A 30 26.62 -3.54 -39.02
C ASP A 30 25.52 -4.54 -38.70
N ILE A 31 25.82 -5.60 -37.94
CA ILE A 31 24.76 -6.34 -37.25
C ILE A 31 24.37 -5.45 -36.08
N ASP A 32 23.31 -4.69 -36.29
CA ASP A 32 22.67 -3.86 -35.30
C ASP A 32 22.09 -4.82 -34.21
N TYR A 33 22.86 -5.05 -33.13
CA TYR A 33 22.45 -5.87 -31.99
C TYR A 33 21.25 -5.29 -31.25
N LYS A 34 20.61 -4.29 -31.75
CA LYS A 34 19.40 -3.66 -31.20
C LYS A 34 18.18 -4.57 -31.17
N TRP A 35 18.26 -5.76 -31.76
CA TRP A 35 17.15 -6.72 -31.83
C TRP A 35 16.94 -7.55 -30.56
N CYS A 36 17.84 -7.46 -29.60
CA CYS A 36 17.81 -8.29 -28.39
C CYS A 36 17.79 -7.48 -27.08
N GLU A 37 17.65 -6.17 -27.12
CA GLU A 37 17.26 -5.49 -25.89
C GLU A 37 15.79 -5.84 -25.61
N PRO A 38 15.51 -6.66 -24.56
CA PRO A 38 14.14 -6.82 -24.15
C PRO A 38 13.62 -5.43 -23.81
N GLU A 39 12.63 -4.95 -24.54
CA GLU A 39 11.88 -3.76 -24.18
C GLU A 39 11.30 -4.03 -22.79
N VAL A 40 12.05 -3.65 -21.77
CA VAL A 40 11.57 -3.69 -20.39
C VAL A 40 10.43 -2.69 -20.35
N ALA A 41 9.22 -3.19 -20.58
CA ALA A 41 8.02 -2.40 -20.42
C ALA A 41 8.13 -1.72 -19.06
N SER A 42 8.35 -0.42 -19.04
CA SER A 42 8.42 0.35 -17.81
C SER A 42 7.03 0.27 -17.17
N VAL A 43 6.86 -0.68 -16.25
CA VAL A 43 5.63 -0.78 -15.47
C VAL A 43 5.52 0.51 -14.68
N LYS A 44 4.63 1.40 -15.13
CA LYS A 44 4.35 2.64 -14.40
C LYS A 44 3.87 2.25 -13.00
N PRO A 45 4.48 2.78 -11.94
CA PRO A 45 4.09 2.45 -10.59
C PRO A 45 2.63 2.86 -10.36
N VAL A 46 1.82 1.93 -9.88
CA VAL A 46 0.40 2.17 -9.60
C VAL A 46 0.29 2.89 -8.26
N VAL A 47 -0.25 4.11 -8.29
CA VAL A 47 -0.59 4.86 -7.08
C VAL A 47 -1.91 4.31 -6.52
N THR A 48 -1.89 3.92 -5.26
CA THR A 48 -3.07 3.42 -4.53
C THR A 48 -3.45 4.38 -3.42
N THR A 49 -4.73 4.40 -3.07
CA THR A 49 -5.23 5.11 -1.89
C THR A 49 -5.88 4.11 -0.95
N GLU A 50 -5.41 4.08 0.28
CA GLU A 50 -5.92 3.22 1.34
C GLU A 50 -6.45 4.05 2.49
N LYS A 51 -7.46 3.52 3.19
CA LYS A 51 -8.01 4.10 4.42
C LYS A 51 -7.94 3.08 5.54
N ILE A 52 -7.32 3.48 6.64
CA ILE A 52 -7.24 2.71 7.89
C ILE A 52 -7.98 3.50 8.96
N SER A 53 -8.88 2.83 9.70
CA SER A 53 -9.62 3.44 10.81
C SER A 53 -9.09 2.91 12.15
N LEU A 54 -8.51 3.77 12.95
CA LEU A 54 -7.97 3.49 14.27
C LEU A 54 -9.01 3.83 15.32
N LYS A 55 -9.31 2.89 16.23
CA LYS A 55 -10.29 3.10 17.30
C LYS A 55 -9.70 4.04 18.37
N ALA A 56 -10.31 5.22 18.56
CA ALA A 56 -9.79 6.19 19.51
C ALA A 56 -9.76 5.65 20.97
N ASP A 57 -10.73 4.82 21.34
CA ASP A 57 -10.79 4.20 22.67
C ASP A 57 -9.71 3.12 22.91
N ALA A 58 -9.12 2.59 21.84
CA ALA A 58 -7.96 1.70 21.93
C ALA A 58 -6.64 2.51 22.00
N LEU A 59 -6.64 3.68 21.35
CA LEU A 59 -5.44 4.53 21.30
C LEU A 59 -5.26 5.34 22.58
N PHE A 60 -6.32 5.90 23.15
CA PHE A 60 -6.25 6.89 24.21
C PHE A 60 -7.10 6.51 25.43
N ALA A 61 -6.69 6.93 26.61
CA ALA A 61 -7.54 6.92 27.79
C ALA A 61 -8.81 7.76 27.56
N PHE A 62 -9.88 7.43 28.29
CA PHE A 62 -11.18 8.11 28.15
C PHE A 62 -11.04 9.64 28.23
N ASP A 63 -11.65 10.33 27.27
CA ASP A 63 -11.66 11.79 27.13
C ASP A 63 -10.26 12.42 27.02
N ARG A 64 -9.28 11.65 26.53
CA ARG A 64 -7.90 12.09 26.36
C ARG A 64 -7.48 12.12 24.89
N SER A 65 -6.42 12.86 24.62
CA SER A 65 -5.87 13.04 23.27
C SER A 65 -4.35 13.23 23.22
N GLY A 66 -3.69 13.37 24.37
CA GLY A 66 -2.26 13.63 24.46
C GLY A 66 -1.42 12.36 24.28
N SER A 67 -0.15 12.53 23.92
CA SER A 67 0.80 11.41 23.78
C SER A 67 1.06 10.67 25.11
N ALA A 68 1.01 11.40 26.24
CA ALA A 68 1.14 10.82 27.58
C ALA A 68 -0.06 9.93 27.94
N ASP A 69 -1.21 10.23 27.37
CA ASP A 69 -2.49 9.53 27.64
C ASP A 69 -2.72 8.32 26.71
N MET A 70 -1.75 8.01 25.84
CA MET A 70 -1.85 6.87 24.95
C MET A 70 -1.72 5.55 25.71
N LEU A 71 -2.66 4.66 25.47
CA LEU A 71 -2.68 3.32 26.04
C LEU A 71 -1.56 2.44 25.44
N PRO A 72 -1.03 1.45 26.19
CA PRO A 72 -0.02 0.53 25.67
C PRO A 72 -0.46 -0.19 24.38
N ALA A 73 -1.73 -0.63 24.34
CA ALA A 73 -2.31 -1.27 23.15
C ALA A 73 -2.34 -0.31 21.94
N GLY A 74 -2.67 0.96 22.17
CA GLY A 74 -2.67 1.98 21.12
C GLY A 74 -1.27 2.28 20.59
N ARG A 75 -0.27 2.30 21.46
CA ARG A 75 1.14 2.45 21.04
C ARG A 75 1.57 1.26 20.17
N ALA A 76 1.23 0.03 20.57
CA ALA A 76 1.56 -1.16 19.79
C ALA A 76 0.86 -1.16 18.41
N GLU A 77 -0.40 -0.72 18.34
CA GLU A 77 -1.14 -0.57 17.08
C GLU A 77 -0.47 0.45 16.15
N LEU A 78 -0.05 1.60 16.69
CA LEU A 78 0.65 2.63 15.92
C LEU A 78 2.08 2.23 15.55
N ASP A 79 2.77 1.44 16.36
CA ASP A 79 4.08 0.88 16.01
C ASP A 79 3.96 -0.09 14.82
N ALA A 80 2.97 -0.97 14.85
CA ALA A 80 2.68 -1.88 13.73
C ALA A 80 2.30 -1.11 12.45
N LEU A 81 1.50 -0.04 12.57
CA LEU A 81 1.17 0.83 11.45
C LEU A 81 2.42 1.51 10.90
N ALA A 82 3.26 2.10 11.74
CA ALA A 82 4.50 2.76 11.32
C ALA A 82 5.43 1.78 10.59
N GLN A 83 5.57 0.56 11.10
CA GLN A 83 6.35 -0.49 10.44
C GLN A 83 5.75 -0.85 9.06
N SER A 84 4.43 -1.02 8.97
CA SER A 84 3.74 -1.29 7.71
C SER A 84 3.94 -0.17 6.69
N LEU A 85 3.91 1.09 7.12
CA LEU A 85 4.12 2.25 6.26
C LEU A 85 5.57 2.32 5.74
N THR A 86 6.55 2.10 6.60
CA THR A 86 7.97 2.20 6.22
C THR A 86 8.46 1.01 5.39
N SER A 87 7.93 -0.19 5.63
CA SER A 87 8.33 -1.39 4.90
C SER A 87 7.48 -1.68 3.66
N GLY A 88 6.18 -1.35 3.68
CA GLY A 88 5.21 -1.75 2.65
C GLY A 88 5.06 -0.77 1.49
N TYR A 89 5.57 0.46 1.62
CA TYR A 89 5.48 1.47 0.56
C TYR A 89 6.86 1.76 -0.02
N ALA A 90 6.94 1.86 -1.34
CA ALA A 90 8.09 2.39 -2.06
C ALA A 90 8.13 3.92 -1.92
N ARG A 91 6.97 4.56 -1.93
CA ARG A 91 6.79 6.00 -1.74
C ARG A 91 5.39 6.28 -1.18
N ILE A 92 5.31 7.19 -0.22
CA ILE A 92 4.04 7.75 0.27
C ILE A 92 3.97 9.20 -0.20
N ASP A 93 3.00 9.50 -1.04
CA ASP A 93 2.81 10.82 -1.64
C ASP A 93 2.14 11.78 -0.65
N SER A 94 1.14 11.29 0.09
CA SER A 94 0.46 12.05 1.13
C SER A 94 -0.26 11.15 2.13
N MET A 95 -0.46 11.69 3.33
CA MET A 95 -1.31 11.09 4.36
C MET A 95 -2.25 12.15 4.92
N THR A 96 -3.51 11.79 5.10
CA THR A 96 -4.52 12.64 5.75
C THR A 96 -5.07 11.92 6.96
N LEU A 97 -4.95 12.56 8.13
CA LEU A 97 -5.43 12.02 9.41
C LEU A 97 -6.64 12.83 9.85
N VAL A 98 -7.77 12.17 10.03
CA VAL A 98 -9.04 12.81 10.38
C VAL A 98 -9.58 12.20 11.68
N GLY A 99 -9.69 13.03 12.70
CA GLY A 99 -10.26 12.61 13.98
C GLY A 99 -11.78 12.79 14.01
N HIS A 100 -12.47 11.81 14.58
CA HIS A 100 -13.92 11.79 14.74
C HIS A 100 -14.30 11.53 16.19
N THR A 101 -15.49 11.99 16.56
CA THR A 101 -16.13 11.72 17.85
C THR A 101 -17.56 11.23 17.63
N ASP A 102 -18.14 10.63 18.64
CA ASP A 102 -19.56 10.32 18.62
C ASP A 102 -20.44 11.58 18.80
N ARG A 103 -21.76 11.39 18.74
CA ARG A 103 -22.74 12.48 18.80
C ARG A 103 -23.17 12.91 20.22
N LEU A 104 -22.69 12.22 21.25
CA LEU A 104 -23.18 12.44 22.63
C LEU A 104 -22.74 13.77 23.23
N ALA A 105 -21.64 14.36 22.75
CA ALA A 105 -21.22 15.69 23.17
C ALA A 105 -21.57 16.78 22.15
N SER A 106 -21.54 18.05 22.59
CA SER A 106 -21.78 19.18 21.69
C SER A 106 -20.70 19.29 20.61
N ALA A 107 -21.04 19.88 19.47
CA ALA A 107 -20.08 20.09 18.37
C ALA A 107 -18.87 20.95 18.80
N ARG A 108 -19.10 21.97 19.64
CA ARG A 108 -18.07 22.83 20.19
C ARG A 108 -17.08 22.07 21.09
N TYR A 109 -17.59 21.06 21.80
CA TYR A 109 -16.76 20.20 22.68
C TYR A 109 -16.01 19.13 21.88
N ASN A 110 -16.63 18.57 20.84
CA ASN A 110 -16.08 17.41 20.10
C ASN A 110 -15.01 17.77 19.08
N HIS A 111 -15.03 19.00 18.54
CA HIS A 111 -14.09 19.37 17.48
C HIS A 111 -12.65 19.46 17.93
N PRO A 112 -12.31 20.15 19.06
CA PRO A 112 -10.94 20.23 19.54
C PRO A 112 -10.30 18.87 19.88
N PRO A 113 -10.95 17.96 20.64
CA PRO A 113 -10.34 16.66 20.96
C PRO A 113 -10.20 15.75 19.73
N SER A 114 -11.09 15.83 18.74
CA SER A 114 -10.94 15.05 17.51
C SER A 114 -9.71 15.48 16.72
N ALA A 115 -9.50 16.78 16.56
CA ALA A 115 -8.32 17.32 15.88
C ALA A 115 -7.03 16.99 16.67
N ALA A 116 -7.05 17.13 18.02
CA ALA A 116 -5.92 16.83 18.86
C ALA A 116 -5.50 15.35 18.79
N ARG A 117 -6.45 14.42 18.73
CA ARG A 117 -6.16 12.98 18.53
C ARG A 117 -5.46 12.73 17.19
N ALA A 118 -5.96 13.31 16.11
CA ALA A 118 -5.31 13.20 14.80
C ALA A 118 -3.88 13.77 14.82
N GLN A 119 -3.68 14.90 15.50
CA GLN A 119 -2.37 15.52 15.65
C GLN A 119 -1.41 14.63 16.45
N THR A 120 -1.88 14.01 17.53
CA THR A 120 -1.06 13.09 18.35
C THR A 120 -0.67 11.86 17.57
N VAL A 121 -1.58 11.26 16.79
CA VAL A 121 -1.27 10.12 15.92
C VAL A 121 -0.21 10.52 14.87
N LYS A 122 -0.37 11.69 14.23
CA LYS A 122 0.65 12.21 13.30
C LYS A 122 2.01 12.32 13.96
N ALA A 123 2.09 12.99 15.10
CA ALA A 123 3.36 13.19 15.82
C ALA A 123 4.00 11.85 16.20
N TYR A 124 3.20 10.88 16.64
CA TYR A 124 3.68 9.54 16.97
C TYR A 124 4.27 8.81 15.74
N LEU A 125 3.56 8.80 14.62
CA LEU A 125 4.05 8.18 13.38
C LEU A 125 5.36 8.83 12.89
N GLN A 126 5.46 10.15 12.98
CA GLN A 126 6.70 10.88 12.65
C GLN A 126 7.85 10.48 13.57
N GLN A 127 7.62 10.34 14.87
CA GLN A 127 8.63 9.85 15.83
C GLN A 127 9.07 8.42 15.55
N ARG A 128 8.20 7.60 14.92
CA ARG A 128 8.51 6.23 14.46
C ARG A 128 9.14 6.17 13.07
N GLY A 129 9.55 7.31 12.51
CA GLY A 129 10.30 7.39 11.26
C GLY A 129 9.45 7.40 10.00
N VAL A 130 8.13 7.61 10.10
CA VAL A 130 7.28 7.78 8.92
C VAL A 130 7.52 9.19 8.33
N GLN A 131 8.26 9.24 7.22
CA GLN A 131 8.59 10.47 6.51
C GLN A 131 7.66 10.65 5.32
N ALA A 132 6.48 11.21 5.55
CA ALA A 132 5.50 11.50 4.51
C ALA A 132 4.86 12.87 4.76
N PRO A 133 4.40 13.59 3.72
CA PRO A 133 3.56 14.77 3.90
C PRO A 133 2.28 14.38 4.63
N MET A 134 2.03 14.94 5.82
CA MET A 134 0.88 14.60 6.65
C MET A 134 0.05 15.83 6.99
N THR A 135 -1.25 15.77 6.72
CA THR A 135 -2.24 16.75 7.15
C THR A 135 -3.15 16.16 8.22
N THR A 136 -3.64 17.00 9.12
CA THR A 136 -4.55 16.59 10.20
C THR A 136 -5.77 17.49 10.24
N SER A 137 -6.93 16.91 10.56
CA SER A 137 -8.16 17.65 10.81
C SER A 137 -9.04 16.94 11.84
N GLY A 138 -9.96 17.70 12.44
CA GLY A 138 -11.03 17.15 13.27
C GLY A 138 -12.37 17.37 12.59
N ARG A 139 -13.18 16.35 12.48
CA ARG A 139 -14.56 16.42 11.98
C ARG A 139 -15.59 16.36 13.11
N GLY A 140 -15.14 16.06 14.33
CA GLY A 140 -16.06 15.89 15.44
C GLY A 140 -17.10 14.82 15.10
N LYS A 141 -18.37 15.13 15.28
CA LYS A 141 -19.52 14.22 15.08
C LYS A 141 -20.15 14.30 13.68
N SER A 142 -19.57 15.05 12.74
CA SER A 142 -20.21 15.33 11.46
C SER A 142 -20.25 14.14 10.49
N GLU A 143 -19.39 13.14 10.70
CA GLU A 143 -19.25 11.99 9.81
C GLU A 143 -19.36 10.65 10.62
N PRO A 144 -20.57 10.33 11.13
CA PRO A 144 -20.77 9.08 11.85
C PRO A 144 -20.71 7.88 10.89
N VAL A 145 -20.20 6.75 11.39
CA VAL A 145 -20.26 5.46 10.68
C VAL A 145 -21.35 4.56 11.24
N THR A 146 -21.84 4.86 12.43
CA THR A 146 -22.97 4.13 13.05
C THR A 146 -24.31 4.73 12.59
N THR A 147 -25.24 3.85 12.18
CA THR A 147 -26.59 4.25 11.71
C THR A 147 -27.70 3.74 12.61
N ASN A 148 -27.44 2.69 13.38
CA ASN A 148 -28.50 1.96 14.13
C ASN A 148 -28.51 2.25 15.62
N CYS A 149 -27.67 3.13 16.15
CA CYS A 149 -27.62 3.49 17.56
C CYS A 149 -28.75 4.48 17.90
N LYS A 150 -29.76 4.04 18.65
CA LYS A 150 -30.94 4.84 19.01
C LYS A 150 -30.79 5.49 20.38
N GLY A 151 -31.43 6.67 20.56
CA GLY A 151 -31.48 7.40 21.82
C GLY A 151 -30.42 8.49 21.95
N ASP A 152 -30.59 9.38 22.94
CA ASP A 152 -29.76 10.56 23.17
C ASP A 152 -29.08 10.57 24.54
N ARG A 153 -29.60 9.74 25.47
CA ARG A 153 -29.04 9.64 26.83
C ARG A 153 -27.75 8.82 26.82
N PRO A 154 -26.69 9.28 27.47
CA PRO A 154 -25.36 8.62 27.45
C PRO A 154 -25.31 7.35 28.30
N THR A 155 -26.19 6.37 28.03
CA THR A 155 -26.19 5.06 28.64
C THR A 155 -24.97 4.24 28.22
N THR A 156 -24.58 3.25 29.03
CA THR A 156 -23.48 2.33 28.69
C THR A 156 -23.73 1.63 27.35
N ALA A 157 -24.95 1.18 27.10
CA ALA A 157 -25.32 0.55 25.84
C ALA A 157 -25.17 1.48 24.64
N LEU A 158 -25.62 2.75 24.75
CA LEU A 158 -25.48 3.73 23.67
C LEU A 158 -24.02 4.11 23.44
N LYS A 159 -23.23 4.30 24.51
CA LYS A 159 -21.78 4.56 24.38
C LYS A 159 -21.04 3.44 23.67
N ALA A 160 -21.39 2.18 23.97
CA ALA A 160 -20.83 1.01 23.29
C ALA A 160 -21.26 0.95 21.82
N CYS A 161 -22.53 1.22 21.51
CA CYS A 161 -23.03 1.26 20.15
C CYS A 161 -22.30 2.31 19.30
N LEU A 162 -22.04 3.49 19.85
CA LEU A 162 -21.39 4.61 19.18
C LEU A 162 -19.85 4.54 19.16
N GLN A 163 -19.28 3.49 19.74
CA GLN A 163 -17.82 3.32 19.81
C GLN A 163 -17.13 3.43 18.42
N PRO A 164 -17.65 2.89 17.32
CA PRO A 164 -17.04 3.02 16.01
C PRO A 164 -16.93 4.47 15.48
N ASP A 165 -17.79 5.38 15.97
CA ASP A 165 -17.72 6.80 15.59
C ASP A 165 -16.50 7.50 16.20
N ARG A 166 -16.00 7.01 17.35
CA ARG A 166 -14.81 7.52 18.01
C ARG A 166 -13.57 6.88 17.39
N ARG A 167 -13.03 7.52 16.35
CA ARG A 167 -11.93 6.98 15.57
C ARG A 167 -11.00 8.07 15.04
N VAL A 168 -9.84 7.65 14.58
CA VAL A 168 -8.95 8.44 13.72
C VAL A 168 -8.81 7.69 12.40
N ASP A 169 -9.29 8.29 11.32
CA ASP A 169 -9.12 7.78 9.97
C ASP A 169 -7.76 8.25 9.42
N VAL A 170 -6.99 7.32 8.88
CA VAL A 170 -5.70 7.56 8.22
C VAL A 170 -5.87 7.17 6.76
N GLN A 171 -5.88 8.15 5.88
CA GLN A 171 -5.89 7.94 4.44
C GLN A 171 -4.46 8.08 3.92
N ILE A 172 -4.00 7.10 3.16
CA ILE A 172 -2.64 6.99 2.64
C ILE A 172 -2.72 6.94 1.13
N THR A 173 -2.01 7.82 0.44
CA THR A 173 -1.86 7.78 -1.02
C THR A 173 -0.39 7.58 -1.34
N GLY A 174 -0.08 6.57 -2.16
CA GLY A 174 1.30 6.24 -2.48
C GLY A 174 1.45 5.00 -3.37
N VAL A 175 2.67 4.58 -3.55
CA VAL A 175 3.05 3.40 -4.33
C VAL A 175 3.51 2.31 -3.37
N ARG A 176 2.85 1.16 -3.39
CA ARG A 176 3.30 -0.02 -2.64
C ARG A 176 4.55 -0.65 -3.29
N LYS A 177 5.33 -1.37 -2.47
CA LYS A 177 6.45 -2.19 -2.96
C LYS A 177 5.96 -3.46 -3.62
#